data_82e6abeb7b364f386b82efb3af614bee
#
_entry.id   82e6abeb7b364f386b82efb3af614bee
#
_cell.length_a   1.000
_cell.length_b   1.000
_cell.length_c   1.000
_cell.angle_alpha   90.00
_cell.angle_beta   90.00
_cell.angle_gamma   90.00
#
_symmetry.space_group_name_H-M   'P 1'
#
loop_
_entity.id
_entity.type
_entity.pdbx_description
1 polymer ?
#
loop_
_entity_poly.entity_id
_entity_poly.type
_entity_poly.pdbx_seq_one_letter_code
_entity_poly.pdbx_strand_id
1 'polypeptide(L)'
;LAFAFVEPEQAAHWVEEYYDIIKSDQCVPISHTVNPNVAIVTALSLHEDEQEAIARGTEGFKFFGYSLGYVAAYGEHTPGRSEVWRKFKEVEATIPANSGHGGIGTPEQVRRQFERYEKVGMDQLIFVQQVGNNKHEHICESLETFARDLLPAFKERDAIRQKKKAEELAPYIEAALARKQRMKPLATDEIPLIQSWAKRQTASTVDVSVSKASVLAERGGGFSIPSADPHA
;
A
#
# COMPACT_ATOMS: atom_id res chain seq x y z
N LEU A 1 -6.04 9.01 -0.78
CA LEU A 1 -6.20 7.56 -0.94
C LEU A 1 -4.83 6.91 -1.05
N ALA A 2 -4.63 5.75 -0.45
CA ALA A 2 -3.42 4.97 -0.60
C ALA A 2 -3.74 3.51 -0.83
N PHE A 3 -3.04 2.91 -1.78
CA PHE A 3 -3.03 1.47 -2.01
C PHE A 3 -1.72 0.88 -1.51
N ALA A 4 -1.67 -0.42 -1.29
CA ALA A 4 -0.46 -1.11 -0.88
C ALA A 4 -0.21 -2.32 -1.78
N PHE A 5 1.00 -2.37 -2.35
CA PHE A 5 1.52 -3.56 -3.03
C PHE A 5 0.66 -4.05 -4.21
N VAL A 6 0.16 -3.12 -4.99
CA VAL A 6 -0.66 -3.37 -6.18
C VAL A 6 0.13 -3.02 -7.42
N GLU A 7 0.02 -3.82 -8.47
CA GLU A 7 0.67 -3.50 -9.74
C GLU A 7 0.00 -2.28 -10.41
N PRO A 8 0.77 -1.49 -11.19
CA PRO A 8 0.25 -0.28 -11.82
C PRO A 8 -1.00 -0.50 -12.64
N GLU A 9 -1.07 -1.59 -13.38
CA GLU A 9 -2.20 -1.90 -14.27
C GLU A 9 -3.49 -2.21 -13.48
N GLN A 10 -3.36 -2.82 -12.30
CA GLN A 10 -4.49 -3.03 -11.41
C GLN A 10 -4.95 -1.73 -10.76
N ALA A 11 -4.01 -0.85 -10.42
CA ALA A 11 -4.30 0.42 -9.78
C ALA A 11 -4.94 1.43 -10.73
N ALA A 12 -4.72 1.33 -12.04
CA ALA A 12 -5.15 2.30 -13.05
C ALA A 12 -6.65 2.62 -12.93
N HIS A 13 -7.48 1.57 -12.86
CA HIS A 13 -8.94 1.73 -12.74
C HIS A 13 -9.34 2.48 -11.45
N TRP A 14 -8.71 2.17 -10.32
CA TRP A 14 -9.03 2.84 -9.06
C TRP A 14 -8.56 4.29 -9.01
N VAL A 15 -7.45 4.61 -9.69
CA VAL A 15 -6.98 5.98 -9.83
C VAL A 15 -7.98 6.79 -10.64
N GLU A 16 -8.43 6.26 -11.77
CA GLU A 16 -9.43 6.88 -12.63
C GLU A 16 -10.74 7.11 -11.85
N GLU A 17 -11.28 6.08 -11.22
CA GLU A 17 -12.51 6.16 -10.42
C GLU A 17 -12.38 7.18 -9.28
N TYR A 18 -11.24 7.24 -8.59
CA TYR A 18 -11.01 8.21 -7.53
C TYR A 18 -11.10 9.65 -8.03
N TYR A 19 -10.48 9.97 -9.17
CA TYR A 19 -10.52 11.30 -9.73
C TYR A 19 -11.88 11.63 -10.36
N ASP A 20 -12.57 10.65 -10.91
CA ASP A 20 -13.95 10.82 -11.43
C ASP A 20 -14.93 11.12 -10.30
N ILE A 21 -14.79 10.44 -9.15
CA ILE A 21 -15.59 10.77 -7.96
C ILE A 21 -15.32 12.19 -7.50
N ILE A 22 -14.07 12.65 -7.48
CA ILE A 22 -13.72 14.03 -7.10
C ILE A 22 -14.39 15.07 -8.03
N LYS A 23 -14.44 14.76 -9.32
CA LYS A 23 -15.07 15.62 -10.34
C LYS A 23 -16.60 15.57 -10.34
N SER A 24 -17.18 14.62 -9.65
CA SER A 24 -18.63 14.38 -9.62
C SER A 24 -19.34 15.13 -8.47
N ASP A 25 -20.66 15.08 -8.48
CA ASP A 25 -21.51 15.57 -7.40
C ASP A 25 -21.53 14.64 -6.17
N GLN A 26 -21.01 13.42 -6.30
CA GLN A 26 -20.86 12.47 -5.20
C GLN A 26 -19.73 12.84 -4.22
N CYS A 27 -18.80 13.72 -4.64
CA CYS A 27 -17.72 14.16 -3.78
C CYS A 27 -18.24 15.04 -2.64
N VAL A 28 -18.22 14.51 -1.43
CA VAL A 28 -18.53 15.24 -0.19
C VAL A 28 -17.32 15.23 0.73
N PRO A 29 -16.60 16.34 0.85
CA PRO A 29 -15.36 16.40 1.64
C PRO A 29 -15.60 16.17 3.13
N ILE A 30 -14.76 15.37 3.77
CA ILE A 30 -14.78 15.15 5.23
C ILE A 30 -14.24 16.39 5.97
N SER A 31 -13.22 17.03 5.43
CA SER A 31 -12.50 18.16 6.05
C SER A 31 -12.80 19.50 5.37
N HIS A 32 -12.08 20.54 5.78
CA HIS A 32 -12.21 21.90 5.23
C HIS A 32 -11.47 22.08 3.89
N THR A 33 -10.67 21.10 3.52
CA THR A 33 -9.89 21.10 2.28
C THR A 33 -10.01 19.74 1.60
N VAL A 34 -9.82 19.74 0.30
CA VAL A 34 -9.63 18.53 -0.51
C VAL A 34 -8.22 18.58 -1.07
N ASN A 35 -7.42 17.57 -0.74
CA ASN A 35 -6.09 17.38 -1.31
C ASN A 35 -6.10 16.05 -2.10
N PRO A 36 -6.44 16.10 -3.40
CA PRO A 36 -6.57 14.89 -4.20
C PRO A 36 -5.20 14.28 -4.48
N ASN A 37 -4.92 13.19 -3.79
CA ASN A 37 -3.70 12.41 -4.01
C ASN A 37 -4.00 10.93 -3.92
N VAL A 38 -3.40 10.17 -4.83
CA VAL A 38 -3.38 8.71 -4.79
C VAL A 38 -1.95 8.25 -4.59
N ALA A 39 -1.74 7.49 -3.53
CA ALA A 39 -0.44 6.97 -3.16
C ALA A 39 -0.37 5.46 -3.33
N ILE A 40 0.82 4.94 -3.57
CA ILE A 40 1.12 3.51 -3.50
C ILE A 40 2.22 3.25 -2.48
N VAL A 41 2.00 2.25 -1.63
CA VAL A 41 3.01 1.75 -0.70
C VAL A 41 3.77 0.61 -1.38
N THR A 42 5.09 0.70 -1.41
CA THR A 42 5.97 -0.28 -2.03
C THR A 42 7.26 -0.47 -1.24
N ALA A 43 8.03 -1.50 -1.58
CA ALA A 43 9.39 -1.66 -1.07
C ALA A 43 10.34 -0.65 -1.73
N LEU A 44 11.53 -0.48 -1.15
CA LEU A 44 12.68 0.11 -1.82
C LEU A 44 13.96 -0.58 -1.35
N SER A 45 14.71 -1.15 -2.29
CA SER A 45 16.08 -1.64 -2.08
C SER A 45 16.85 -1.48 -3.39
N LEU A 46 17.66 -0.43 -3.46
CA LEU A 46 18.44 -0.08 -4.64
C LEU A 46 19.91 -0.45 -4.45
N HIS A 47 20.46 -1.09 -5.46
CA HIS A 47 21.89 -1.31 -5.59
C HIS A 47 22.26 -1.40 -7.08
N GLU A 48 23.49 -1.03 -7.45
CA GLU A 48 23.99 -1.13 -8.84
C GLU A 48 24.01 -2.59 -9.32
N ASP A 49 24.30 -3.52 -8.42
CA ASP A 49 24.19 -4.95 -8.63
C ASP A 49 22.80 -5.45 -8.24
N GLU A 50 22.11 -6.08 -9.20
CA GLU A 50 20.74 -6.58 -9.01
C GLU A 50 20.65 -7.67 -7.94
N GLN A 51 21.64 -8.58 -7.90
CA GLN A 51 21.63 -9.68 -6.93
C GLN A 51 21.80 -9.16 -5.51
N GLU A 52 22.63 -8.13 -5.35
CA GLU A 52 22.80 -7.46 -4.06
C GLU A 52 21.53 -6.72 -3.65
N ALA A 53 20.85 -6.02 -4.56
CA ALA A 53 19.57 -5.37 -4.29
C ALA A 53 18.52 -6.38 -3.80
N ILE A 54 18.43 -7.54 -4.46
CA ILE A 54 17.54 -8.64 -4.11
C ILE A 54 17.90 -9.22 -2.73
N ALA A 55 19.18 -9.50 -2.49
CA ALA A 55 19.65 -10.08 -1.23
C ALA A 55 19.37 -9.17 -0.03
N ARG A 56 19.48 -7.84 -0.21
CA ARG A 56 19.22 -6.85 0.83
C ARG A 56 17.74 -6.59 1.11
N GLY A 57 16.88 -6.67 0.08
CA GLY A 57 15.48 -6.22 0.17
C GLY A 57 14.45 -7.32 0.33
N THR A 58 14.68 -8.49 -0.27
CA THR A 58 13.61 -9.48 -0.46
C THR A 58 13.18 -10.16 0.83
N GLU A 59 14.11 -10.58 1.68
CA GLU A 59 13.78 -11.26 2.95
C GLU A 59 12.91 -10.37 3.85
N GLY A 60 13.35 -9.12 4.06
CA GLY A 60 12.62 -8.17 4.88
C GLY A 60 11.23 -7.88 4.32
N PHE A 61 11.11 -7.76 3.01
CA PHE A 61 9.84 -7.49 2.37
C PHE A 61 8.87 -8.68 2.43
N LYS A 62 9.35 -9.91 2.24
CA LYS A 62 8.57 -11.13 2.48
C LYS A 62 8.07 -11.20 3.93
N PHE A 63 8.95 -10.89 4.89
CA PHE A 63 8.57 -10.83 6.30
C PHE A 63 7.48 -9.79 6.56
N PHE A 64 7.58 -8.62 5.95
CA PHE A 64 6.54 -7.58 6.09
C PHE A 64 5.17 -8.10 5.64
N GLY A 65 5.10 -8.72 4.46
CA GLY A 65 3.87 -9.34 3.97
C GLY A 65 3.35 -10.45 4.88
N TYR A 66 4.24 -11.32 5.31
CA TYR A 66 3.89 -12.38 6.24
C TYR A 66 3.33 -11.84 7.55
N SER A 67 3.96 -10.82 8.14
CA SER A 67 3.53 -10.26 9.43
C SER A 67 2.16 -9.58 9.33
N LEU A 68 1.88 -8.87 8.25
CA LEU A 68 0.54 -8.33 7.98
C LEU A 68 -0.50 -9.43 7.83
N GLY A 69 -0.20 -10.46 7.05
CA GLY A 69 -1.06 -11.62 6.89
C GLY A 69 -1.29 -12.36 8.20
N TYR A 70 -0.24 -12.53 9.00
CA TYR A 70 -0.31 -13.18 10.30
C TYR A 70 -1.30 -12.46 11.22
N VAL A 71 -1.17 -11.15 11.39
CA VAL A 71 -2.07 -10.35 12.25
C VAL A 71 -3.50 -10.32 11.71
N ALA A 72 -3.67 -10.16 10.38
CA ALA A 72 -4.98 -10.05 9.76
C ALA A 72 -5.73 -11.38 9.70
N ALA A 73 -5.03 -12.48 9.41
CA ALA A 73 -5.64 -13.79 9.17
C ALA A 73 -5.77 -14.63 10.44
N TYR A 74 -4.75 -14.68 11.26
CA TYR A 74 -4.75 -15.55 12.45
C TYR A 74 -5.29 -14.84 13.69
N GLY A 75 -5.22 -13.50 13.73
CA GLY A 75 -5.92 -12.68 14.74
C GLY A 75 -5.40 -12.80 16.17
N GLU A 76 -4.41 -13.65 16.44
CA GLU A 76 -3.86 -13.90 17.76
C GLU A 76 -2.40 -13.49 17.83
N HIS A 77 -2.16 -12.43 18.56
CA HIS A 77 -0.81 -11.91 18.77
C HIS A 77 -0.67 -11.42 20.20
N THR A 78 0.33 -11.94 20.90
CA THR A 78 0.73 -11.45 22.21
C THR A 78 1.99 -10.62 22.04
N PRO A 79 1.91 -9.28 22.18
CA PRO A 79 3.07 -8.40 22.04
C PRO A 79 4.25 -8.85 22.93
N GLY A 80 5.44 -8.92 22.35
CA GLY A 80 6.66 -9.36 23.03
C GLY A 80 6.71 -10.85 23.39
N ARG A 81 5.73 -11.66 22.95
CA ARG A 81 5.69 -13.11 23.18
C ARG A 81 5.53 -13.91 21.89
N SER A 82 4.77 -13.39 20.92
CA SER A 82 4.65 -14.07 19.63
C SER A 82 5.92 -13.87 18.83
N GLU A 83 6.64 -14.96 18.58
CA GLU A 83 7.89 -14.95 17.81
C GLU A 83 7.60 -15.00 16.31
N VAL A 84 6.99 -13.92 15.77
CA VAL A 84 6.53 -13.86 14.37
C VAL A 84 7.67 -14.06 13.38
N TRP A 85 8.88 -13.55 13.70
CA TRP A 85 10.06 -13.77 12.85
C TRP A 85 10.44 -15.24 12.75
N ARG A 86 10.46 -15.98 13.86
CA ARG A 86 10.75 -17.41 13.85
C ARG A 86 9.74 -18.18 13.00
N LYS A 87 8.46 -17.87 13.19
CA LYS A 87 7.37 -18.49 12.39
C LYS A 87 7.50 -18.16 10.90
N PHE A 88 7.88 -16.94 10.55
CA PHE A 88 8.18 -16.56 9.18
C PHE A 88 9.32 -17.42 8.59
N LYS A 89 10.40 -17.61 9.32
CA LYS A 89 11.55 -18.41 8.85
C LYS A 89 11.18 -19.88 8.58
N GLU A 90 10.19 -20.42 9.27
CA GLU A 90 9.68 -21.77 9.03
C GLU A 90 8.96 -21.93 7.68
N VAL A 91 8.38 -20.83 7.18
CA VAL A 91 7.58 -20.83 5.94
C VAL A 91 8.18 -19.99 4.80
N GLU A 92 9.26 -19.29 5.03
CA GLU A 92 9.86 -18.35 4.08
C GLU A 92 10.06 -18.91 2.68
N ALA A 93 10.51 -20.16 2.59
CA ALA A 93 10.75 -20.83 1.31
C ALA A 93 9.47 -21.04 0.48
N THR A 94 8.30 -21.04 1.11
CA THR A 94 7.00 -21.18 0.45
C THR A 94 6.44 -19.83 -0.05
N ILE A 95 6.98 -18.71 0.43
CA ILE A 95 6.54 -17.38 0.04
C ILE A 95 7.21 -17.02 -1.29
N PRO A 96 6.42 -16.72 -2.34
CA PRO A 96 6.97 -16.37 -3.65
C PRO A 96 8.00 -15.23 -3.57
N ALA A 97 9.10 -15.36 -4.30
CA ALA A 97 10.15 -14.34 -4.34
C ALA A 97 9.65 -12.99 -4.85
N ASN A 98 8.62 -13.05 -5.69
CA ASN A 98 8.00 -11.90 -6.32
C ASN A 98 6.85 -11.27 -5.51
N SER A 99 6.64 -11.64 -4.27
CA SER A 99 5.65 -11.00 -3.40
C SER A 99 6.12 -9.60 -3.02
N GLY A 100 5.76 -8.61 -3.80
CA GLY A 100 6.03 -7.24 -3.42
C GLY A 100 7.01 -6.47 -4.29
N HIS A 101 6.86 -6.65 -5.54
CA HIS A 101 7.66 -5.97 -6.53
C HIS A 101 7.64 -4.48 -6.47
N GLY A 102 8.53 -3.93 -7.16
CA GLY A 102 8.46 -2.61 -7.68
C GLY A 102 9.58 -1.69 -7.23
N GLY A 103 10.18 -1.92 -6.08
CA GLY A 103 11.24 -1.07 -5.58
C GLY A 103 12.54 -1.81 -5.24
N ILE A 104 12.67 -3.09 -5.63
CA ILE A 104 13.88 -3.89 -5.37
C ILE A 104 14.58 -4.17 -6.69
N GLY A 105 15.80 -3.67 -6.87
CA GLY A 105 16.57 -3.86 -8.10
C GLY A 105 17.57 -2.75 -8.35
N THR A 106 18.10 -2.72 -9.58
CA THR A 106 18.97 -1.63 -10.00
C THR A 106 18.20 -0.31 -10.17
N PRO A 107 18.87 0.84 -10.12
CA PRO A 107 18.24 2.14 -10.34
C PRO A 107 17.41 2.19 -11.63
N GLU A 108 17.90 1.56 -12.71
CA GLU A 108 17.20 1.53 -13.99
C GLU A 108 15.94 0.67 -13.96
N GLN A 109 15.97 -0.49 -13.31
CA GLN A 109 14.80 -1.36 -13.15
C GLN A 109 13.70 -0.67 -12.32
N VAL A 110 14.10 -0.08 -11.20
CA VAL A 110 13.17 0.61 -10.31
C VAL A 110 12.61 1.88 -10.94
N ARG A 111 13.42 2.64 -11.72
CA ARG A 111 12.95 3.78 -12.49
C ARG A 111 11.82 3.38 -13.43
N ARG A 112 12.01 2.32 -14.22
CA ARG A 112 10.97 1.84 -15.15
C ARG A 112 9.68 1.44 -14.43
N GLN A 113 9.80 0.81 -13.27
CA GLN A 113 8.64 0.44 -12.47
C GLN A 113 7.91 1.68 -11.94
N PHE A 114 8.63 2.68 -11.44
CA PHE A 114 8.02 3.90 -10.92
C PHE A 114 7.39 4.77 -12.02
N GLU A 115 7.98 4.77 -13.21
CA GLU A 115 7.37 5.40 -14.38
C GLU A 115 6.06 4.74 -14.81
N ARG A 116 5.89 3.43 -14.60
CA ARG A 116 4.60 2.76 -14.80
C ARG A 116 3.54 3.28 -13.82
N TYR A 117 3.89 3.48 -12.54
CA TYR A 117 2.98 4.10 -11.57
C TYR A 117 2.66 5.56 -11.92
N GLU A 118 3.65 6.33 -12.32
CA GLU A 118 3.45 7.71 -12.78
C GLU A 118 2.48 7.76 -13.98
N LYS A 119 2.65 6.84 -14.94
CA LYS A 119 1.82 6.75 -16.14
C LYS A 119 0.34 6.46 -15.85
N VAL A 120 0.04 5.66 -14.85
CA VAL A 120 -1.36 5.37 -14.45
C VAL A 120 -1.95 6.43 -13.51
N GLY A 121 -1.22 7.50 -13.25
CA GLY A 121 -1.72 8.65 -12.49
C GLY A 121 -1.48 8.61 -10.99
N MET A 122 -0.63 7.71 -10.48
CA MET A 122 -0.19 7.76 -9.10
C MET A 122 0.54 9.07 -8.80
N ASP A 123 0.21 9.69 -7.67
CA ASP A 123 0.79 10.96 -7.26
C ASP A 123 1.97 10.78 -6.32
N GLN A 124 2.00 9.71 -5.55
CA GLN A 124 2.94 9.55 -4.46
C GLN A 124 3.37 8.10 -4.27
N LEU A 125 4.66 7.90 -4.02
CA LEU A 125 5.22 6.63 -3.59
C LEU A 125 5.57 6.72 -2.10
N ILE A 126 5.20 5.69 -1.36
CA ILE A 126 5.52 5.53 0.06
C ILE A 126 6.39 4.28 0.20
N PHE A 127 7.61 4.44 0.69
CA PHE A 127 8.55 3.33 0.82
C PHE A 127 8.51 2.70 2.20
N VAL A 128 8.36 1.39 2.22
CA VAL A 128 8.54 0.57 3.42
C VAL A 128 9.98 0.08 3.43
N GLN A 129 10.79 0.62 4.31
CA GLN A 129 12.24 0.39 4.36
C GLN A 129 12.66 -0.46 5.57
N GLN A 130 12.14 -0.09 6.76
CA GLN A 130 12.49 -0.73 8.01
C GLN A 130 11.64 -2.00 8.20
N VAL A 131 12.01 -3.08 7.55
CA VAL A 131 11.29 -4.36 7.58
C VAL A 131 12.23 -5.51 7.92
N GLY A 132 11.76 -6.43 8.76
CA GLY A 132 12.56 -7.57 9.18
C GLY A 132 13.90 -7.15 9.79
N ASN A 133 14.96 -7.76 9.29
CA ASN A 133 16.34 -7.52 9.71
C ASN A 133 17.13 -6.67 8.71
N ASN A 134 16.48 -5.82 7.92
CA ASN A 134 17.17 -4.92 7.00
C ASN A 134 18.19 -4.07 7.75
N LYS A 135 19.42 -4.07 7.26
CA LYS A 135 20.51 -3.30 7.86
C LYS A 135 20.33 -1.81 7.58
N HIS A 136 20.58 -1.00 8.59
CA HIS A 136 20.46 0.45 8.49
C HIS A 136 21.34 1.03 7.36
N GLU A 137 22.55 0.53 7.22
CA GLU A 137 23.51 0.96 6.20
C GLU A 137 22.96 0.72 4.79
N HIS A 138 22.35 -0.44 4.55
CA HIS A 138 21.74 -0.78 3.26
C HIS A 138 20.53 0.12 2.94
N ILE A 139 19.75 0.47 3.96
CA ILE A 139 18.64 1.42 3.82
C ILE A 139 19.17 2.80 3.42
N CYS A 140 20.20 3.30 4.11
CA CYS A 140 20.82 4.59 3.78
C CYS A 140 21.38 4.62 2.36
N GLU A 141 22.16 3.62 1.96
CA GLU A 141 22.72 3.50 0.61
C GLU A 141 21.62 3.49 -0.47
N SER A 142 20.53 2.75 -0.21
CA SER A 142 19.37 2.71 -1.11
C SER A 142 18.70 4.07 -1.25
N LEU A 143 18.52 4.80 -0.14
CA LEU A 143 17.92 6.14 -0.15
C LEU A 143 18.83 7.17 -0.83
N GLU A 144 20.15 7.11 -0.61
CA GLU A 144 21.13 7.97 -1.28
C GLU A 144 21.13 7.73 -2.79
N THR A 145 21.11 6.47 -3.21
CA THR A 145 20.99 6.09 -4.63
C THR A 145 19.69 6.60 -5.23
N PHE A 146 18.57 6.43 -4.53
CA PHE A 146 17.29 6.97 -4.96
C PHE A 146 17.33 8.50 -5.12
N ALA A 147 17.85 9.18 -4.13
CA ALA A 147 17.93 10.64 -4.12
C ALA A 147 18.81 11.20 -5.24
N ARG A 148 19.91 10.51 -5.55
CA ARG A 148 20.85 10.90 -6.59
C ARG A 148 20.32 10.61 -7.99
N ASP A 149 19.83 9.40 -8.23
CA ASP A 149 19.65 8.87 -9.58
C ASP A 149 18.19 8.92 -10.08
N LEU A 150 17.21 8.88 -9.17
CA LEU A 150 15.80 8.81 -9.54
C LEU A 150 15.02 10.08 -9.19
N LEU A 151 15.14 10.54 -7.95
CA LEU A 151 14.30 11.59 -7.41
C LEU A 151 14.29 12.90 -8.23
N PRO A 152 15.43 13.40 -8.77
CA PRO A 152 15.42 14.68 -9.48
C PRO A 152 14.47 14.72 -10.67
N ALA A 153 14.51 13.68 -11.52
CA ALA A 153 13.65 13.60 -12.70
C ALA A 153 12.16 13.48 -12.33
N PHE A 154 11.82 12.73 -11.30
CA PHE A 154 10.44 12.63 -10.82
C PHE A 154 9.95 13.95 -10.24
N LYS A 155 10.77 14.67 -9.46
CA LYS A 155 10.41 15.99 -8.90
C LYS A 155 10.14 17.03 -9.97
N GLU A 156 10.94 17.06 -11.04
CA GLU A 156 10.76 17.99 -12.14
C GLU A 156 9.40 17.76 -12.84
N ARG A 157 9.09 16.51 -13.18
CA ARG A 157 7.83 16.15 -13.82
C ARG A 157 6.64 16.37 -12.90
N ASP A 158 6.80 16.06 -11.60
CA ASP A 158 5.73 16.23 -10.61
C ASP A 158 5.36 17.71 -10.43
N ALA A 159 6.31 18.63 -10.43
CA ALA A 159 6.03 20.07 -10.32
C ALA A 159 5.07 20.56 -11.42
N ILE A 160 5.28 20.10 -12.65
CA ILE A 160 4.42 20.43 -13.79
C ILE A 160 3.04 19.77 -13.63
N ARG A 161 3.02 18.51 -13.25
CA ARG A 161 1.79 17.72 -13.09
C ARG A 161 0.92 18.26 -11.96
N GLN A 162 1.48 18.61 -10.82
CA GLN A 162 0.75 19.15 -9.67
C GLN A 162 0.09 20.49 -10.01
N LYS A 163 0.79 21.37 -10.73
CA LYS A 163 0.20 22.63 -11.20
C LYS A 163 -1.02 22.39 -12.10
N LYS A 164 -0.86 21.55 -13.12
CA LYS A 164 -1.97 21.20 -14.02
C LYS A 164 -3.15 20.57 -13.27
N LYS A 165 -2.89 19.63 -12.37
CA LYS A 165 -3.91 18.97 -11.55
C LYS A 165 -4.65 19.96 -10.66
N ALA A 166 -3.94 20.89 -10.03
CA ALA A 166 -4.55 21.93 -9.19
C ALA A 166 -5.49 22.84 -10.00
N GLU A 167 -5.06 23.29 -11.18
CA GLU A 167 -5.88 24.10 -12.09
C GLU A 167 -7.13 23.33 -12.56
N GLU A 168 -6.98 22.06 -12.95
CA GLU A 168 -8.07 21.22 -13.43
C GLU A 168 -9.10 20.96 -12.34
N LEU A 169 -8.67 20.65 -11.12
CA LEU A 169 -9.56 20.22 -10.05
C LEU A 169 -10.16 21.36 -9.22
N ALA A 170 -9.62 22.57 -9.31
CA ALA A 170 -10.10 23.73 -8.53
C ALA A 170 -11.63 23.92 -8.57
N PRO A 171 -12.30 23.98 -9.73
CA PRO A 171 -13.75 24.20 -9.78
C PRO A 171 -14.54 23.05 -9.16
N TYR A 172 -14.11 21.82 -9.29
CA TYR A 172 -14.76 20.64 -8.70
C TYR A 172 -14.62 20.61 -7.18
N ILE A 173 -13.43 20.97 -6.66
CA ILE A 173 -13.17 21.09 -5.23
C ILE A 173 -14.03 22.18 -4.60
N GLU A 174 -14.12 23.34 -5.25
CA GLU A 174 -14.98 24.44 -4.79
C GLU A 174 -16.45 24.02 -4.71
N ALA A 175 -16.97 23.36 -5.76
CA ALA A 175 -18.32 22.85 -5.79
C ALA A 175 -18.55 21.77 -4.72
N ALA A 176 -17.57 20.88 -4.50
CA ALA A 176 -17.67 19.85 -3.46
C ALA A 176 -17.71 20.44 -2.05
N LEU A 177 -16.89 21.46 -1.78
CA LEU A 177 -16.89 22.17 -0.50
C LEU A 177 -18.19 22.94 -0.26
N ALA A 178 -18.78 23.51 -1.32
CA ALA A 178 -20.08 24.19 -1.24
C ALA A 178 -21.25 23.24 -0.91
N ARG A 179 -21.16 22.00 -1.35
CA ARG A 179 -22.18 20.95 -1.03
C ARG A 179 -22.08 20.44 0.41
N LYS A 180 -20.95 20.64 1.06
CA LYS A 180 -20.69 20.08 2.38
C LYS A 180 -21.61 20.68 3.44
N GLN A 181 -22.39 19.83 4.10
CA GLN A 181 -23.14 20.20 5.28
C GLN A 181 -22.30 19.96 6.54
N ARG A 182 -22.41 20.86 7.50
CA ARG A 182 -21.77 20.68 8.80
C ARG A 182 -22.47 19.54 9.54
N MET A 183 -21.73 18.47 9.81
CA MET A 183 -22.28 17.37 10.62
C MET A 183 -22.54 17.85 12.03
N LYS A 184 -23.71 17.50 12.57
CA LYS A 184 -23.97 17.63 14.01
C LYS A 184 -23.22 16.54 14.75
N PRO A 185 -22.78 16.78 16.00
CA PRO A 185 -22.27 15.69 16.85
C PRO A 185 -23.32 14.57 16.95
N LEU A 186 -22.90 13.33 16.76
CA LEU A 186 -23.77 12.18 16.97
C LEU A 186 -24.05 12.01 18.48
N ALA A 187 -25.27 11.63 18.81
CA ALA A 187 -25.57 11.14 20.15
C ALA A 187 -24.84 9.79 20.38
N THR A 188 -24.58 9.45 21.63
CA THR A 188 -23.78 8.25 21.96
C THR A 188 -24.41 6.97 21.44
N ASP A 189 -25.73 6.88 21.38
CA ASP A 189 -26.50 5.77 20.86
C ASP A 189 -26.56 5.72 19.31
N GLU A 190 -26.24 6.83 18.65
CA GLU A 190 -26.11 6.90 17.17
C GLU A 190 -24.72 6.46 16.68
N ILE A 191 -23.73 6.36 17.59
CA ILE A 191 -22.37 5.95 17.22
C ILE A 191 -22.38 4.45 16.95
N PRO A 192 -22.12 4.01 15.69
CA PRO A 192 -22.20 2.59 15.37
C PRO A 192 -21.09 1.79 16.02
N LEU A 193 -21.43 0.62 16.55
CA LEU A 193 -20.42 -0.36 16.96
C LEU A 193 -19.80 -0.98 15.71
N ILE A 194 -18.53 -0.68 15.46
CA ILE A 194 -17.76 -1.24 14.33
C ILE A 194 -17.09 -2.53 14.80
N GLN A 195 -17.58 -3.65 14.28
CA GLN A 195 -16.91 -4.93 14.50
C GLN A 195 -15.70 -5.06 13.58
N SER A 196 -14.62 -5.69 14.10
CA SER A 196 -13.47 -6.07 13.28
C SER A 196 -13.90 -7.00 12.14
N TRP A 197 -13.15 -6.95 11.04
CA TRP A 197 -13.44 -7.75 9.86
C TRP A 197 -13.55 -9.27 10.16
N ALA A 198 -12.65 -9.80 11.00
CA ALA A 198 -12.69 -11.20 11.42
C ALA A 198 -13.99 -11.56 12.18
N LYS A 199 -14.47 -10.68 13.07
CA LYS A 199 -15.74 -10.91 13.79
C LYS A 199 -16.96 -10.84 12.88
N ARG A 200 -16.95 -10.02 11.83
CA ARG A 200 -18.02 -9.97 10.84
C ARG A 200 -18.13 -11.24 10.01
N GLN A 201 -17.03 -11.91 9.75
CA GLN A 201 -17.01 -13.16 8.99
C GLN A 201 -17.45 -14.39 9.79
N THR A 202 -17.17 -14.42 11.10
CA THR A 202 -17.66 -15.51 11.97
C THR A 202 -19.17 -15.47 12.21
N ALA A 203 -19.82 -14.33 11.98
CA ALA A 203 -21.28 -14.20 12.05
C ALA A 203 -22.00 -14.63 10.77
N SER A 204 -21.30 -14.76 9.64
CA SER A 204 -21.87 -15.31 8.40
C SER A 204 -21.40 -16.75 8.25
N THR A 205 -22.34 -17.67 8.07
CA THR A 205 -22.13 -19.12 7.89
C THR A 205 -21.40 -19.51 6.59
N VAL A 206 -20.53 -18.68 6.09
CA VAL A 206 -19.69 -18.94 4.91
C VAL A 206 -18.39 -19.60 5.36
N ASP A 207 -18.08 -20.73 4.75
CA ASP A 207 -16.88 -21.53 4.99
C ASP A 207 -15.61 -20.65 4.91
N VAL A 208 -14.97 -20.46 6.06
CA VAL A 208 -13.92 -19.46 6.30
C VAL A 208 -12.59 -19.87 5.64
N SER A 209 -12.43 -21.14 5.27
CA SER A 209 -11.15 -21.69 4.79
C SER A 209 -10.79 -21.23 3.36
N VAL A 210 -11.79 -21.01 2.51
CA VAL A 210 -11.59 -20.65 1.09
C VAL A 210 -11.66 -19.12 0.87
N SER A 211 -12.38 -18.39 1.71
CA SER A 211 -12.67 -16.97 1.46
C SER A 211 -11.60 -15.99 1.94
N LYS A 212 -10.74 -16.37 2.89
CA LYS A 212 -9.77 -15.43 3.50
C LYS A 212 -8.63 -15.04 2.56
N ALA A 213 -8.10 -16.00 1.81
CA ALA A 213 -7.02 -15.74 0.87
C ALA A 213 -7.53 -15.05 -0.42
N SER A 214 -8.71 -15.45 -0.92
CA SER A 214 -9.30 -14.89 -2.13
C SER A 214 -9.78 -13.44 -1.93
N VAL A 215 -10.40 -13.11 -0.81
CA VAL A 215 -10.92 -11.76 -0.54
C VAL A 215 -9.81 -10.73 -0.36
N LEU A 216 -8.66 -11.10 0.22
CA LEU A 216 -7.50 -10.21 0.31
C LEU A 216 -6.80 -10.08 -1.04
N ALA A 217 -6.73 -11.14 -1.84
CA ALA A 217 -6.21 -11.10 -3.20
C ALA A 217 -7.13 -10.31 -4.16
N GLU A 218 -8.44 -10.52 -4.09
CA GLU A 218 -9.44 -9.80 -4.90
C GLU A 218 -9.55 -8.31 -4.53
N ARG A 219 -9.24 -7.93 -3.29
CA ARG A 219 -9.25 -6.54 -2.83
C ARG A 219 -7.91 -5.81 -2.99
N GLY A 220 -6.99 -6.35 -3.77
CA GLY A 220 -5.77 -5.68 -4.17
C GLY A 220 -4.66 -5.64 -3.10
N GLY A 221 -4.73 -6.52 -2.12
CA GLY A 221 -3.57 -6.81 -1.30
C GLY A 221 -2.67 -7.81 -2.03
N GLY A 222 -1.59 -7.36 -2.65
CA GLY A 222 -0.65 -8.21 -3.39
C GLY A 222 0.13 -9.23 -2.54
N PHE A 223 -0.41 -9.61 -1.40
CA PHE A 223 0.16 -10.64 -0.52
C PHE A 223 -0.57 -11.96 -0.73
N SER A 224 0.15 -12.95 -1.25
CA SER A 224 -0.23 -14.34 -1.11
C SER A 224 -0.11 -14.73 0.36
N ILE A 225 -1.22 -14.76 1.09
CA ILE A 225 -1.24 -15.35 2.41
C ILE A 225 -1.15 -16.87 2.22
N PRO A 226 -0.23 -17.55 2.92
CA PRO A 226 -0.20 -19.01 2.90
C PRO A 226 -1.59 -19.59 3.22
N SER A 227 -2.09 -20.50 2.38
CA SER A 227 -3.45 -21.05 2.47
C SER A 227 -3.65 -22.03 3.62
N ALA A 228 -2.61 -22.30 4.39
CA ALA A 228 -2.67 -23.23 5.52
C ALA A 228 -2.21 -22.53 6.80
N ASP A 229 -2.96 -22.70 7.87
CA ASP A 229 -2.48 -22.41 9.22
C ASP A 229 -1.30 -23.35 9.50
N PRO A 230 -0.07 -22.85 9.70
CA PRO A 230 1.08 -23.71 10.00
C PRO A 230 0.96 -24.39 11.38
N HIS A 231 -0.14 -24.16 12.12
CA HIS A 231 -0.39 -24.67 13.46
C HIS A 231 -1.76 -25.37 13.60
N ALA A 232 -2.46 -25.67 12.47
CA ALA A 232 -3.66 -26.52 12.48
C ALA A 232 -3.30 -28.01 12.51
#